data_143f76e526ff6315f433f0acd22a1574
#
_entry.id   143f76e526ff6315f433f0acd22a1574
#
_cell.length_a   1.000
_cell.length_b   1.000
_cell.length_c   1.000
_cell.angle_alpha   90.00
_cell.angle_beta   90.00
_cell.angle_gamma   90.00
#
_symmetry.space_group_name_H-M   'P 1'
#
loop_
_entity.id
_entity.type
_entity.pdbx_description
1 polymer ?
#
loop_
_entity_poly.entity_id
_entity_poly.type
_entity_poly.pdbx_seq_one_letter_code
_entity_poly.pdbx_strand_id
1 'polypeptide(L)'
;MTLTAKDYYYHQLNKEQKKVYYAVKEGLLKMEESFQVLKLSSRELTDIYFMVRMDCPEIFYSVKFTYRYYPDSTMVELIPEYLFTRDKIKEHRLAMKSRVKKLALLAEKLSEKEKELFIHDFIVKNVKYDKLKKEYSHEIIGALGNGVAVCEGMAKAVKILCDELGIWCIVALSDANPDKGIKYRHAWNVIRIDGKYYHLDVTFETHYHGMMLSVMIM
;
A
#
# COMPACT_ATOMS: atom_id res chain seq x y z
N MET A 1 13.54 15.97 -12.68
CA MET A 1 12.44 15.00 -12.89
C MET A 1 11.73 14.86 -11.55
N THR A 2 10.52 15.38 -11.42
CA THR A 2 9.77 15.31 -10.15
C THR A 2 9.30 13.87 -9.99
N LEU A 3 9.81 13.16 -8.98
CA LEU A 3 9.33 11.82 -8.63
C LEU A 3 7.84 11.92 -8.34
N THR A 4 7.02 11.22 -9.11
CA THR A 4 5.60 11.08 -8.82
C THR A 4 5.45 10.10 -7.66
N ALA A 5 4.54 10.33 -6.73
CA ALA A 5 4.23 9.37 -5.67
C ALA A 5 3.64 8.07 -6.24
N LYS A 6 3.02 8.20 -7.39
CA LYS A 6 2.48 7.07 -8.14
C LYS A 6 3.66 6.30 -8.73
N ASP A 7 3.71 5.00 -8.46
CA ASP A 7 4.80 4.11 -8.89
C ASP A 7 6.20 4.50 -8.33
N TYR A 8 6.25 5.00 -7.07
CA TYR A 8 7.51 5.39 -6.41
C TYR A 8 8.53 4.26 -6.38
N TYR A 9 8.12 3.08 -5.94
CA TYR A 9 8.98 1.91 -5.86
C TYR A 9 9.43 1.42 -7.24
N TYR A 10 8.56 1.48 -8.25
CA TYR A 10 8.93 1.19 -9.63
C TYR A 10 10.13 2.00 -10.10
N HIS A 11 10.20 3.28 -9.75
CA HIS A 11 11.30 4.15 -10.18
C HIS A 11 12.65 3.80 -9.55
N GLN A 12 12.67 3.08 -8.42
CA GLN A 12 13.88 2.62 -7.75
C GLN A 12 14.48 1.35 -8.37
N LEU A 13 13.73 0.65 -9.23
CA LEU A 13 14.11 -0.65 -9.79
C LEU A 13 15.04 -0.51 -11.00
N ASN A 14 15.89 -1.51 -11.23
CA ASN A 14 16.66 -1.66 -12.45
C ASN A 14 15.76 -2.10 -13.63
N LYS A 15 16.36 -2.20 -14.86
CA LYS A 15 15.60 -2.50 -16.08
C LYS A 15 14.89 -3.86 -16.06
N GLU A 16 15.51 -4.90 -15.51
CA GLU A 16 14.91 -6.24 -15.44
C GLU A 16 13.83 -6.32 -14.38
N GLN A 17 14.09 -5.77 -13.21
CA GLN A 17 13.13 -5.67 -12.11
C GLN A 17 11.89 -4.86 -12.53
N LYS A 18 12.04 -3.79 -13.32
CA LYS A 18 10.92 -3.02 -13.87
C LYS A 18 10.01 -3.85 -14.76
N LYS A 19 10.58 -4.76 -15.57
CA LYS A 19 9.77 -5.68 -16.38
C LYS A 19 8.95 -6.63 -15.51
N VAL A 20 9.57 -7.17 -14.44
CA VAL A 20 8.87 -8.05 -13.48
C VAL A 20 7.80 -7.27 -12.74
N TYR A 21 8.09 -6.07 -12.23
CA TYR A 21 7.11 -5.20 -11.58
C TYR A 21 5.89 -4.95 -12.46
N TYR A 22 6.11 -4.59 -13.72
CA TYR A 22 5.02 -4.33 -14.66
C TYR A 22 4.18 -5.59 -14.94
N ALA A 23 4.83 -6.74 -15.15
CA ALA A 23 4.12 -8.00 -15.37
C ALA A 23 3.30 -8.41 -14.14
N VAL A 24 3.84 -8.25 -12.93
CA VAL A 24 3.10 -8.50 -11.68
C VAL A 24 1.90 -7.56 -11.56
N LYS A 25 2.11 -6.25 -11.76
CA LYS A 25 1.02 -5.26 -11.71
C LYS A 25 -0.11 -5.59 -12.69
N GLU A 26 0.22 -5.88 -13.95
CA GLU A 26 -0.76 -6.20 -14.99
C GLU A 26 -1.49 -7.53 -14.71
N GLY A 27 -0.76 -8.59 -14.32
CA GLY A 27 -1.36 -9.89 -13.99
C GLY A 27 -2.35 -9.77 -12.83
N LEU A 28 -1.99 -9.03 -11.78
CA LEU A 28 -2.87 -8.77 -10.64
C LEU A 28 -4.08 -7.91 -11.01
N LEU A 29 -3.91 -6.84 -11.80
CA LEU A 29 -5.03 -6.00 -12.25
C LEU A 29 -6.04 -6.76 -13.11
N LYS A 30 -5.56 -7.71 -13.93
CA LYS A 30 -6.40 -8.61 -14.74
C LYS A 30 -6.96 -9.79 -13.95
N MET A 31 -6.50 -9.97 -12.71
CA MET A 31 -6.85 -11.12 -11.85
C MET A 31 -6.54 -12.45 -12.53
N GLU A 32 -5.35 -12.56 -13.16
CA GLU A 32 -4.90 -13.79 -13.81
C GLU A 32 -4.61 -14.86 -12.74
N GLU A 33 -4.93 -16.12 -13.03
CA GLU A 33 -4.67 -17.25 -12.13
C GLU A 33 -3.16 -17.53 -12.02
N SER A 34 -2.44 -17.36 -13.14
CA SER A 34 -0.98 -17.38 -13.20
C SER A 34 -0.47 -16.54 -14.37
N PHE A 35 0.77 -16.07 -14.29
CA PHE A 35 1.41 -15.32 -15.36
C PHE A 35 2.94 -15.47 -15.31
N GLN A 36 3.57 -15.28 -16.47
CA GLN A 36 5.03 -15.42 -16.61
C GLN A 36 5.74 -14.11 -16.24
N VAL A 37 6.83 -14.23 -15.47
CA VAL A 37 7.74 -13.14 -15.17
C VAL A 37 9.19 -13.57 -15.42
N LEU A 38 10.11 -12.63 -15.64
CA LEU A 38 11.52 -12.93 -15.71
C LEU A 38 11.99 -13.61 -14.42
N LYS A 39 12.86 -14.60 -14.58
CA LYS A 39 13.48 -15.31 -13.47
C LYS A 39 14.43 -14.38 -12.73
N LEU A 40 14.06 -14.05 -11.50
CA LEU A 40 14.89 -13.36 -10.53
C LEU A 40 15.07 -14.24 -9.30
N SER A 41 15.85 -13.80 -8.33
CA SER A 41 15.94 -14.50 -7.05
C SER A 41 14.58 -14.47 -6.33
N SER A 42 14.35 -15.47 -5.48
CA SER A 42 13.12 -15.55 -4.66
C SER A 42 12.88 -14.27 -3.83
N ARG A 43 13.97 -13.70 -3.32
CA ARG A 43 13.93 -12.44 -2.56
C ARG A 43 13.48 -11.29 -3.44
N GLU A 44 14.07 -11.09 -4.60
CA GLU A 44 13.71 -10.01 -5.52
C GLU A 44 12.25 -10.12 -5.99
N LEU A 45 11.77 -11.35 -6.30
CA LEU A 45 10.37 -11.58 -6.67
C LEU A 45 9.44 -11.17 -5.52
N THR A 46 9.77 -11.52 -4.29
CA THR A 46 9.00 -11.17 -3.10
C THR A 46 9.00 -9.65 -2.87
N ASP A 47 10.17 -9.02 -2.96
CA ASP A 47 10.31 -7.58 -2.77
C ASP A 47 9.52 -6.81 -3.84
N ILE A 48 9.60 -7.21 -5.12
CA ILE A 48 8.88 -6.57 -6.22
C ILE A 48 7.36 -6.76 -6.06
N TYR A 49 6.90 -7.96 -5.71
CA TYR A 49 5.48 -8.19 -5.46
C TYR A 49 4.94 -7.29 -4.35
N PHE A 50 5.71 -7.13 -3.30
CA PHE A 50 5.38 -6.25 -2.20
C PHE A 50 5.38 -4.77 -2.63
N MET A 51 6.39 -4.33 -3.40
CA MET A 51 6.48 -2.97 -3.94
C MET A 51 5.28 -2.60 -4.81
N VAL A 52 4.81 -3.54 -5.67
CA VAL A 52 3.58 -3.33 -6.46
C VAL A 52 2.39 -3.02 -5.56
N ARG A 53 2.24 -3.73 -4.45
CA ARG A 53 1.13 -3.52 -3.50
C ARG A 53 1.25 -2.22 -2.71
N MET A 54 2.47 -1.71 -2.50
CA MET A 54 2.69 -0.41 -1.84
C MET A 54 2.40 0.75 -2.80
N ASP A 55 2.79 0.62 -4.07
CA ASP A 55 2.50 1.63 -5.10
C ASP A 55 1.04 1.62 -5.55
N CYS A 56 0.37 0.45 -5.52
CA CYS A 56 -0.97 0.23 -6.04
C CYS A 56 -1.92 -0.33 -4.96
N PRO A 57 -2.35 0.48 -3.97
CA PRO A 57 -3.25 0.01 -2.90
C PRO A 57 -4.62 -0.49 -3.40
N GLU A 58 -5.00 -0.14 -4.64
CA GLU A 58 -6.19 -0.68 -5.30
C GLU A 58 -6.10 -2.18 -5.60
N ILE A 59 -4.88 -2.78 -5.52
CA ILE A 59 -4.65 -4.23 -5.59
C ILE A 59 -4.71 -4.83 -4.18
N PHE A 60 -5.81 -4.65 -3.49
CA PHE A 60 -6.01 -5.07 -2.10
C PHE A 60 -6.43 -6.53 -1.91
N TYR A 61 -6.53 -7.29 -2.97
CA TYR A 61 -7.12 -8.63 -3.00
C TYR A 61 -6.11 -9.75 -3.22
N SER A 62 -4.82 -9.43 -3.32
CA SER A 62 -3.75 -10.43 -3.47
C SER A 62 -2.60 -10.11 -2.53
N VAL A 63 -2.39 -10.97 -1.54
CA VAL A 63 -1.43 -10.74 -0.44
C VAL A 63 -0.21 -11.63 -0.51
N LYS A 64 -0.33 -12.77 -1.18
CA LYS A 64 0.70 -13.80 -1.29
C LYS A 64 0.78 -14.32 -2.73
N PHE A 65 1.86 -15.01 -3.02
CA PHE A 65 2.02 -15.77 -4.25
C PHE A 65 2.88 -16.99 -4.02
N THR A 66 2.77 -17.96 -4.92
CA THR A 66 3.71 -19.05 -5.14
C THR A 66 4.26 -18.93 -6.56
N TYR A 67 5.31 -19.68 -6.89
CA TYR A 67 5.81 -19.69 -8.25
C TYR A 67 6.31 -21.09 -8.63
N ARG A 68 6.20 -21.42 -9.94
CA ARG A 68 6.76 -22.60 -10.53
C ARG A 68 8.04 -22.25 -11.24
N TYR A 69 9.06 -23.02 -10.93
CA TYR A 69 10.39 -22.89 -11.49
C TYR A 69 10.63 -23.99 -12.51
N TYR A 70 11.17 -23.62 -13.66
CA TYR A 70 11.58 -24.54 -14.70
C TYR A 70 13.10 -24.40 -14.90
N PRO A 71 13.92 -25.48 -14.77
CA PRO A 71 15.39 -25.40 -14.76
C PRO A 71 15.98 -24.66 -15.95
N ASP A 72 15.49 -24.95 -17.16
CA ASP A 72 16.03 -24.42 -18.43
C ASP A 72 15.30 -23.15 -18.91
N SER A 73 14.42 -22.57 -18.10
CA SER A 73 13.65 -21.37 -18.46
C SER A 73 14.29 -20.10 -17.88
N THR A 74 14.27 -19.02 -18.66
CA THR A 74 14.56 -17.67 -18.21
C THR A 74 13.34 -16.99 -17.54
N MET A 75 12.20 -17.69 -17.51
CA MET A 75 10.96 -17.24 -16.92
C MET A 75 10.53 -18.15 -15.78
N VAL A 76 9.76 -17.62 -14.87
CA VAL A 76 9.05 -18.36 -13.84
C VAL A 76 7.55 -18.04 -13.94
N GLU A 77 6.70 -19.02 -13.64
CA GLU A 77 5.26 -18.83 -13.57
C GLU A 77 4.88 -18.41 -12.17
N LEU A 78 4.37 -17.18 -12.00
CA LEU A 78 3.91 -16.63 -10.75
C LEU A 78 2.42 -16.91 -10.58
N ILE A 79 2.02 -17.41 -9.41
CA ILE A 79 0.66 -17.85 -9.08
C ILE A 79 0.18 -17.04 -7.87
N PRO A 80 -0.62 -15.97 -8.08
CA PRO A 80 -1.14 -15.17 -6.97
C PRO A 80 -2.14 -15.95 -6.12
N GLU A 81 -2.15 -15.67 -4.83
CA GLU A 81 -3.22 -16.08 -3.93
C GLU A 81 -4.18 -14.91 -3.71
N TYR A 82 -5.44 -15.11 -4.09
CA TYR A 82 -6.47 -14.10 -4.00
C TYR A 82 -7.33 -14.29 -2.75
N LEU A 83 -7.61 -13.21 -2.02
CA LEU A 83 -8.44 -13.21 -0.82
C LEU A 83 -9.91 -13.53 -1.09
N PHE A 84 -10.38 -13.32 -2.31
CA PHE A 84 -11.78 -13.45 -2.70
C PHE A 84 -11.90 -14.08 -4.08
N THR A 85 -13.09 -14.59 -4.40
CA THR A 85 -13.42 -15.00 -5.76
C THR A 85 -13.37 -13.82 -6.73
N ARG A 86 -13.16 -14.09 -8.02
CA ARG A 86 -13.02 -13.06 -9.06
C ARG A 86 -14.21 -12.08 -9.11
N ASP A 87 -15.42 -12.58 -8.94
CA ASP A 87 -16.62 -11.71 -8.97
C ASP A 87 -16.72 -10.86 -7.69
N LYS A 88 -16.33 -11.42 -6.55
CA LYS A 88 -16.27 -10.67 -5.30
C LYS A 88 -15.19 -9.61 -5.33
N ILE A 89 -14.05 -9.86 -5.98
CA ILE A 89 -13.01 -8.84 -6.22
C ILE A 89 -13.58 -7.68 -7.03
N LYS A 90 -14.31 -7.95 -8.12
CA LYS A 90 -14.93 -6.91 -8.96
C LYS A 90 -15.89 -6.04 -8.14
N GLU A 91 -16.77 -6.68 -7.36
CA GLU A 91 -17.70 -5.99 -6.46
C GLU A 91 -16.97 -5.08 -5.48
N HIS A 92 -15.99 -5.64 -4.77
CA HIS A 92 -15.19 -4.89 -3.79
C HIS A 92 -14.38 -3.76 -4.42
N ARG A 93 -13.80 -3.94 -5.60
CA ARG A 93 -13.12 -2.86 -6.34
C ARG A 93 -14.04 -1.69 -6.63
N LEU A 94 -15.27 -1.95 -7.09
CA LEU A 94 -16.26 -0.90 -7.32
C LEU A 94 -16.65 -0.19 -6.01
N ALA A 95 -16.88 -0.95 -4.96
CA ALA A 95 -17.21 -0.41 -3.64
C ALA A 95 -16.08 0.47 -3.07
N MET A 96 -14.82 -0.02 -3.12
CA MET A 96 -13.67 0.75 -2.64
C MET A 96 -13.43 2.00 -3.49
N LYS A 97 -13.52 1.92 -4.81
CA LYS A 97 -13.41 3.09 -5.68
C LYS A 97 -14.48 4.14 -5.36
N SER A 98 -15.73 3.72 -5.14
CA SER A 98 -16.82 4.63 -4.74
C SER A 98 -16.56 5.24 -3.36
N ARG A 99 -16.07 4.44 -2.41
CA ARG A 99 -15.75 4.90 -1.05
C ARG A 99 -14.66 5.96 -1.04
N VAL A 100 -13.54 5.68 -1.73
CA VAL A 100 -12.40 6.61 -1.86
C VAL A 100 -12.85 7.93 -2.48
N LYS A 101 -13.60 7.88 -3.60
CA LYS A 101 -14.12 9.09 -4.26
C LYS A 101 -15.04 9.90 -3.34
N LYS A 102 -15.97 9.25 -2.63
CA LYS A 102 -16.88 9.94 -1.71
C LYS A 102 -16.12 10.64 -0.57
N LEU A 103 -15.10 10.00 -0.02
CA LEU A 103 -14.27 10.61 1.02
C LEU A 103 -13.44 11.78 0.46
N ALA A 104 -12.83 11.62 -0.70
CA ALA A 104 -12.03 12.66 -1.33
C ALA A 104 -12.86 13.90 -1.68
N LEU A 105 -14.11 13.74 -2.14
CA LEU A 105 -15.02 14.86 -2.43
C LEU A 105 -15.25 15.76 -1.21
N LEU A 106 -15.22 15.21 0.01
CA LEU A 106 -15.39 16.00 1.24
C LEU A 106 -14.21 16.94 1.50
N ALA A 107 -13.04 16.62 0.97
CA ALA A 107 -11.82 17.38 1.18
C ALA A 107 -11.29 18.06 -0.11
N GLU A 108 -11.97 17.93 -1.26
CA GLU A 108 -11.47 18.36 -2.56
C GLU A 108 -11.04 19.82 -2.60
N LYS A 109 -11.82 20.70 -1.95
CA LYS A 109 -11.60 22.16 -1.94
C LYS A 109 -10.69 22.66 -0.81
N LEU A 110 -10.21 21.78 0.03
CA LEU A 110 -9.33 22.10 1.14
C LEU A 110 -7.88 22.34 0.66
N SER A 111 -7.09 23.09 1.42
CA SER A 111 -5.63 23.20 1.24
C SER A 111 -4.94 21.85 1.44
N GLU A 112 -3.68 21.69 0.98
CA GLU A 112 -2.92 20.45 1.17
C GLU A 112 -2.85 20.02 2.64
N LYS A 113 -2.60 20.97 3.54
CA LYS A 113 -2.55 20.73 4.98
C LYS A 113 -3.91 20.29 5.57
N GLU A 114 -4.99 20.94 5.17
CA GLU A 114 -6.34 20.58 5.64
C GLU A 114 -6.79 19.22 5.07
N LYS A 115 -6.39 18.88 3.83
CA LYS A 115 -6.61 17.56 3.24
C LYS A 115 -5.90 16.47 4.05
N GLU A 116 -4.64 16.72 4.42
CA GLU A 116 -3.86 15.79 5.25
C GLU A 116 -4.55 15.57 6.59
N LEU A 117 -4.91 16.65 7.31
CA LEU A 117 -5.62 16.57 8.58
C LEU A 117 -6.96 15.83 8.45
N PHE A 118 -7.69 16.04 7.36
CA PHE A 118 -8.93 15.32 7.08
C PHE A 118 -8.71 13.82 6.94
N ILE A 119 -7.68 13.40 6.17
CA ILE A 119 -7.33 11.99 5.97
C ILE A 119 -6.89 11.37 7.30
N HIS A 120 -5.98 12.04 8.01
CA HIS A 120 -5.47 11.63 9.32
C HIS A 120 -6.63 11.40 10.30
N ASP A 121 -7.44 12.42 10.53
CA ASP A 121 -8.57 12.38 11.45
C ASP A 121 -9.59 11.31 11.08
N PHE A 122 -9.85 11.15 9.77
CA PHE A 122 -10.76 10.12 9.30
C PHE A 122 -10.26 8.72 9.67
N ILE A 123 -8.99 8.41 9.42
CA ILE A 123 -8.41 7.10 9.74
C ILE A 123 -8.40 6.88 11.25
N VAL A 124 -7.88 7.83 12.02
CA VAL A 124 -7.78 7.72 13.49
C VAL A 124 -9.15 7.52 14.14
N LYS A 125 -10.19 8.23 13.68
CA LYS A 125 -11.53 8.15 14.26
C LYS A 125 -12.34 6.92 13.83
N ASN A 126 -12.07 6.37 12.64
CA ASN A 126 -12.93 5.33 12.04
C ASN A 126 -12.26 3.96 11.90
N VAL A 127 -10.96 3.83 12.12
CA VAL A 127 -10.23 2.56 11.94
C VAL A 127 -9.64 2.11 13.27
N LYS A 128 -10.01 0.90 13.70
CA LYS A 128 -9.45 0.25 14.89
C LYS A 128 -8.26 -0.63 14.52
N TYR A 129 -7.25 -0.71 15.39
CA TYR A 129 -6.12 -1.61 15.16
C TYR A 129 -6.53 -3.07 15.30
N ASP A 130 -6.24 -3.89 14.28
CA ASP A 130 -6.55 -5.32 14.28
C ASP A 130 -5.48 -6.13 15.03
N LYS A 131 -5.77 -6.49 16.28
CA LYS A 131 -4.91 -7.34 17.08
C LYS A 131 -4.84 -8.79 16.56
N LEU A 132 -5.82 -9.25 15.79
CA LEU A 132 -5.88 -10.59 15.20
C LEU A 132 -5.08 -10.69 13.91
N LYS A 133 -4.68 -9.55 13.31
CA LYS A 133 -3.86 -9.45 12.09
C LYS A 133 -4.42 -10.29 10.94
N LYS A 134 -5.73 -10.18 10.69
CA LYS A 134 -6.38 -10.84 9.56
C LYS A 134 -5.77 -10.38 8.24
N GLU A 135 -5.73 -11.24 7.23
CA GLU A 135 -5.07 -10.93 5.95
C GLU A 135 -5.62 -9.67 5.28
N TYR A 136 -6.95 -9.47 5.28
CA TYR A 136 -7.57 -8.26 4.75
C TYR A 136 -7.23 -6.99 5.53
N SER A 137 -6.78 -7.10 6.78
CA SER A 137 -6.41 -5.95 7.62
C SER A 137 -5.09 -5.29 7.18
N HIS A 138 -4.31 -5.97 6.34
CA HIS A 138 -3.12 -5.42 5.67
C HIS A 138 -3.46 -4.59 4.42
N GLU A 139 -4.75 -4.48 4.08
CA GLU A 139 -5.22 -3.88 2.84
C GLU A 139 -6.27 -2.78 3.07
N ILE A 140 -6.49 -1.96 2.04
CA ILE A 140 -7.45 -0.84 2.13
C ILE A 140 -8.88 -1.31 2.46
N ILE A 141 -9.24 -2.53 2.09
CA ILE A 141 -10.56 -3.08 2.41
C ILE A 141 -10.73 -3.29 3.93
N GLY A 142 -9.66 -3.58 4.66
CA GLY A 142 -9.67 -3.60 6.12
C GLY A 142 -9.98 -2.21 6.68
N ALA A 143 -9.18 -1.23 6.31
CA ALA A 143 -9.31 0.14 6.81
C ALA A 143 -10.60 0.84 6.34
N LEU A 144 -10.83 0.89 5.03
CA LEU A 144 -11.92 1.68 4.45
C LEU A 144 -13.23 0.90 4.32
N GLY A 145 -13.17 -0.44 4.29
CA GLY A 145 -14.37 -1.29 4.19
C GLY A 145 -14.88 -1.75 5.55
N ASN A 146 -14.00 -2.31 6.38
CA ASN A 146 -14.37 -2.95 7.63
C ASN A 146 -14.08 -2.08 8.89
N GLY A 147 -13.38 -0.96 8.75
CA GLY A 147 -12.97 -0.11 9.86
C GLY A 147 -11.96 -0.78 10.82
N VAL A 148 -11.23 -1.78 10.34
CA VAL A 148 -10.24 -2.53 11.13
C VAL A 148 -9.01 -2.80 10.28
N ALA A 149 -7.82 -2.36 10.70
CA ALA A 149 -6.58 -2.57 9.96
C ALA A 149 -5.36 -2.64 10.88
N VAL A 150 -4.27 -3.19 10.35
CA VAL A 150 -2.92 -3.05 10.91
C VAL A 150 -2.23 -1.82 10.28
N CYS A 151 -1.01 -1.51 10.74
CA CYS A 151 -0.25 -0.35 10.24
C CYS A 151 -0.17 -0.29 8.69
N GLU A 152 0.08 -1.41 8.03
CA GLU A 152 0.16 -1.50 6.57
C GLU A 152 -1.17 -1.12 5.89
N GLY A 153 -2.29 -1.65 6.37
CA GLY A 153 -3.61 -1.33 5.81
C GLY A 153 -4.03 0.12 6.05
N MET A 154 -3.67 0.69 7.22
CA MET A 154 -3.87 2.11 7.51
C MET A 154 -3.02 3.00 6.59
N ALA A 155 -1.72 2.70 6.43
CA ALA A 155 -0.82 3.46 5.57
C ALA A 155 -1.25 3.41 4.09
N LYS A 156 -1.70 2.25 3.60
CA LYS A 156 -2.28 2.11 2.25
C LYS A 156 -3.57 2.92 2.09
N ALA A 157 -4.42 2.98 3.12
CA ALA A 157 -5.64 3.78 3.09
C ALA A 157 -5.34 5.27 3.03
N VAL A 158 -4.35 5.76 3.78
CA VAL A 158 -3.83 7.13 3.66
C VAL A 158 -3.33 7.38 2.23
N LYS A 159 -2.50 6.49 1.69
CA LYS A 159 -1.93 6.63 0.34
C LYS A 159 -3.02 6.76 -0.73
N ILE A 160 -4.01 5.88 -0.75
CA ILE A 160 -5.03 5.91 -1.80
C ILE A 160 -5.91 7.17 -1.73
N LEU A 161 -6.16 7.69 -0.53
CA LEU A 161 -6.87 8.96 -0.33
C LEU A 161 -6.01 10.15 -0.77
N CYS A 162 -4.71 10.15 -0.46
CA CYS A 162 -3.77 11.15 -0.94
C CYS A 162 -3.68 11.15 -2.47
N ASP A 163 -3.60 9.98 -3.10
CA ASP A 163 -3.55 9.84 -4.56
C ASP A 163 -4.81 10.41 -5.23
N GLU A 164 -6.00 10.16 -4.67
CA GLU A 164 -7.27 10.69 -5.19
C GLU A 164 -7.35 12.22 -5.00
N LEU A 165 -6.75 12.77 -3.94
CA LEU A 165 -6.73 14.20 -3.64
C LEU A 165 -5.55 14.97 -4.28
N GLY A 166 -4.68 14.27 -5.03
CA GLY A 166 -3.52 14.85 -5.69
C GLY A 166 -2.36 15.21 -4.77
N ILE A 167 -2.31 14.64 -3.56
CA ILE A 167 -1.22 14.83 -2.60
C ILE A 167 -0.13 13.78 -2.83
N TRP A 168 1.13 14.22 -2.88
CA TRP A 168 2.25 13.30 -2.96
C TRP A 168 2.40 12.51 -1.65
N CYS A 169 2.29 11.17 -1.73
CA CYS A 169 2.34 10.29 -0.58
C CYS A 169 2.89 8.92 -0.98
N ILE A 170 3.77 8.35 -0.16
CA ILE A 170 4.23 6.97 -0.30
C ILE A 170 3.99 6.20 1.00
N VAL A 171 3.92 4.88 0.91
CA VAL A 171 3.99 3.99 2.08
C VAL A 171 5.45 3.71 2.37
N ALA A 172 5.93 4.11 3.54
CA ALA A 172 7.27 3.81 4.03
C ALA A 172 7.22 2.58 4.94
N LEU A 173 8.33 1.84 4.98
CA LEU A 173 8.43 0.58 5.68
C LEU A 173 9.74 0.51 6.48
N SER A 174 9.68 -0.09 7.66
CA SER A 174 10.85 -0.55 8.39
C SER A 174 10.78 -2.06 8.58
N ASP A 175 11.92 -2.72 8.41
CA ASP A 175 12.06 -4.11 8.81
C ASP A 175 12.36 -4.20 10.32
N ALA A 176 11.99 -5.36 10.90
CA ALA A 176 12.48 -5.72 12.21
C ALA A 176 14.02 -5.80 12.15
N ASN A 177 14.68 -5.15 13.10
CA ASN A 177 16.13 -5.19 13.23
C ASN A 177 16.48 -5.34 14.72
N PRO A 178 16.67 -6.58 15.20
CA PRO A 178 16.97 -6.86 16.61
C PRO A 178 18.23 -6.14 17.10
N ASP A 179 19.26 -5.98 16.26
CA ASP A 179 20.52 -5.31 16.61
C ASP A 179 20.33 -3.81 16.89
N LYS A 180 19.27 -3.22 16.32
CA LYS A 180 18.86 -1.84 16.56
C LYS A 180 17.69 -1.72 17.54
N GLY A 181 17.29 -2.81 18.20
CA GLY A 181 16.14 -2.86 19.11
C GLY A 181 14.78 -2.76 18.43
N ILE A 182 14.71 -2.86 17.09
CA ILE A 182 13.47 -2.82 16.31
C ILE A 182 12.86 -4.23 16.31
N LYS A 183 11.86 -4.46 17.15
CA LYS A 183 11.24 -5.78 17.33
C LYS A 183 10.27 -6.17 16.20
N TYR A 184 9.65 -5.20 15.54
CA TYR A 184 8.57 -5.45 14.59
C TYR A 184 8.75 -4.63 13.32
N ARG A 185 8.25 -5.18 12.21
CA ARG A 185 8.02 -4.41 10.99
C ARG A 185 6.97 -3.35 11.24
N HIS A 186 7.15 -2.19 10.64
CA HIS A 186 6.20 -1.10 10.72
C HIS A 186 5.99 -0.44 9.36
N ALA A 187 4.78 0.08 9.13
CA ALA A 187 4.41 0.81 7.94
C ALA A 187 3.77 2.15 8.34
N TRP A 188 4.19 3.22 7.66
CA TRP A 188 3.66 4.58 7.82
C TRP A 188 3.72 5.29 6.47
N ASN A 189 3.46 6.58 6.42
CA ASN A 189 3.54 7.35 5.19
C ASN A 189 4.65 8.41 5.25
N VAL A 190 5.23 8.70 4.09
CA VAL A 190 5.92 9.96 3.83
C VAL A 190 5.03 10.76 2.89
N ILE A 191 4.70 11.98 3.29
CA ILE A 191 3.78 12.86 2.58
C ILE A 191 4.47 14.20 2.28
N ARG A 192 4.13 14.85 1.16
CA ARG A 192 4.62 16.17 0.82
C ARG A 192 3.49 17.19 0.92
N ILE A 193 3.66 18.19 1.77
CA ILE A 193 2.74 19.30 2.01
C ILE A 193 3.50 20.61 1.79
N ASP A 194 2.98 21.49 0.95
CA ASP A 194 3.58 22.80 0.63
C ASP A 194 5.07 22.68 0.28
N GLY A 195 5.43 21.65 -0.49
CA GLY A 195 6.78 21.38 -0.96
C GLY A 195 7.72 20.73 0.06
N LYS A 196 7.31 20.51 1.31
CA LYS A 196 8.11 19.89 2.38
C LYS A 196 7.63 18.47 2.67
N TYR A 197 8.56 17.59 3.09
CA TYR A 197 8.26 16.18 3.39
C TYR A 197 8.07 15.98 4.89
N TYR A 198 7.09 15.17 5.26
CA TYR A 198 6.74 14.82 6.62
C TYR A 198 6.50 13.31 6.76
N HIS A 199 6.80 12.76 7.93
CA HIS A 199 6.31 11.45 8.32
C HIS A 199 4.88 11.59 8.85
N LEU A 200 3.98 10.72 8.39
CA LEU A 200 2.61 10.62 8.83
C LEU A 200 2.35 9.19 9.31
N ASP A 201 2.19 8.99 10.60
CA ASP A 201 1.93 7.69 11.22
C ASP A 201 0.61 7.68 11.99
N VAL A 202 -0.46 7.32 11.30
CA VAL A 202 -1.82 7.25 11.89
C VAL A 202 -1.98 6.06 12.84
N THR A 203 -1.05 5.09 12.85
CA THR A 203 -1.12 3.92 13.73
C THR A 203 -0.74 4.30 15.15
N PHE A 204 0.24 5.17 15.31
CA PHE A 204 0.73 5.58 16.63
C PHE A 204 -0.37 6.25 17.45
N GLU A 205 -1.21 7.05 16.81
CA GLU A 205 -2.30 7.78 17.49
C GLU A 205 -3.52 6.91 17.81
N THR A 206 -3.77 5.87 17.03
CA THR A 206 -4.85 4.90 17.36
C THR A 206 -4.52 4.07 18.59
N HIS A 207 -3.24 4.00 18.99
CA HIS A 207 -2.77 3.28 20.18
C HIS A 207 -2.54 4.18 21.40
N TYR A 208 -2.16 5.45 21.18
CA TYR A 208 -1.79 6.41 22.20
C TYR A 208 -2.61 7.68 22.03
N HIS A 209 -3.79 7.73 22.62
CA HIS A 209 -4.63 8.93 22.63
C HIS A 209 -3.84 10.17 23.06
N GLY A 210 -3.49 11.04 22.13
CA GLY A 210 -3.17 12.43 22.42
C GLY A 210 -1.78 12.97 22.10
N MET A 211 -0.97 12.41 21.20
CA MET A 211 0.26 13.05 20.75
C MET A 211 0.35 13.14 19.22
N MET A 212 0.12 14.34 18.69
CA MET A 212 0.48 14.71 17.33
C MET A 212 2.00 14.64 17.16
N LEU A 213 2.51 13.72 16.37
CA LEU A 213 3.90 13.67 15.91
C LEU A 213 3.97 13.68 14.39
N SER A 214 3.70 14.85 13.80
CA SER A 214 4.24 15.14 12.47
C SER A 214 5.68 15.59 12.64
N VAL A 215 6.65 14.73 12.40
CA VAL A 215 8.06 15.08 12.40
C VAL A 215 8.45 15.53 11.01
N MET A 216 8.88 16.80 10.89
CA MET A 216 9.44 17.34 9.66
C MET A 216 10.78 16.65 9.36
N ILE A 217 10.95 16.11 8.17
CA ILE A 217 12.25 15.67 7.65
C ILE A 217 12.92 16.91 7.06
N MET A 218 14.03 17.33 7.67
CA MET A 218 14.90 18.36 7.08
C MET A 218 15.77 17.78 5.97
#